data_b8c299c723008833a686685adb5681e1
#
_entry.id   b8c299c723008833a686685adb5681e1
#
_cell.length_a   1.000
_cell.length_b   1.000
_cell.length_c   1.000
_cell.angle_alpha   90.00
_cell.angle_beta   90.00
_cell.angle_gamma   90.00
#
_symmetry.space_group_name_H-M   'P 1'
#
loop_
_entity.id
_entity.type
_entity.pdbx_description
1 polymer ?
#
loop_
_entity_poly.entity_id
_entity_poly.type
_entity_poly.pdbx_seq_one_letter_code
_entity_poly.pdbx_strand_id
1 'polypeptide(L)'
;CSTLAGNDCDLLTITNFLTRDPAAVRKRAGVVLTARVHPGESNASFMMRGCIEFLCSQDPRAIKLRDHFVFKVVPMLNPDGVINGNYRSSLAGEDLNRRYASPSPTLQPTVYAIKQLLKTTHETRGVLFYCDMHGHSRKKNVFFYGCSEPKMAPPPPRELTEALQRAASGEGEPPPLAEAGHCDGTFSDDHKVLARVLPRIANNLNGMCDGGPVYDCASSSAD
;
A
#
# COMPACT_ATOMS: atom_id res chain seq x y z
N CYS A 1 8.54 10.07 -11.70
CA CYS A 1 9.78 10.72 -11.20
C CYS A 1 10.98 10.13 -11.92
N SER A 2 12.09 10.84 -11.90
CA SER A 2 13.37 10.31 -12.39
C SER A 2 14.08 9.50 -11.30
N THR A 3 14.79 8.45 -11.71
CA THR A 3 15.62 7.60 -10.85
C THR A 3 17.02 8.17 -10.67
N LEU A 4 17.89 7.48 -9.92
CA LEU A 4 19.30 7.84 -9.76
C LEU A 4 20.08 7.89 -11.09
N ALA A 5 19.77 6.96 -12.03
CA ALA A 5 20.39 6.94 -13.36
C ALA A 5 19.69 7.86 -14.38
N GLY A 6 18.68 8.60 -13.97
CA GLY A 6 17.90 9.47 -14.85
C GLY A 6 16.85 8.71 -15.69
N ASN A 7 16.56 7.46 -15.39
CA ASN A 7 15.47 6.73 -16.02
C ASN A 7 14.11 7.18 -15.47
N ASP A 8 13.06 6.98 -16.25
CA ASP A 8 11.70 7.29 -15.81
C ASP A 8 11.13 6.18 -14.92
N CYS A 9 10.50 6.60 -13.82
CA CYS A 9 9.62 5.78 -13.00
C CYS A 9 8.20 6.26 -13.22
N ASP A 10 7.47 5.55 -14.07
CA ASP A 10 6.17 5.95 -14.58
C ASP A 10 5.06 5.82 -13.56
N LEU A 11 4.08 6.72 -13.63
CA LEU A 11 2.83 6.67 -12.90
C LEU A 11 1.66 6.68 -13.89
N LEU A 12 0.90 5.59 -13.90
CA LEU A 12 -0.34 5.50 -14.65
C LEU A 12 -1.52 5.87 -13.75
N THR A 13 -2.53 6.53 -14.33
CA THR A 13 -3.80 6.76 -13.66
C THR A 13 -4.91 6.13 -14.48
N ILE A 14 -5.61 5.14 -13.89
CA ILE A 14 -6.69 4.40 -14.54
C ILE A 14 -7.99 4.65 -13.78
N THR A 15 -8.99 5.17 -14.45
CA THR A 15 -10.36 5.37 -13.95
C THR A 15 -11.28 5.64 -15.15
N ASN A 16 -12.58 5.71 -14.96
CA ASN A 16 -13.49 6.20 -16.00
C ASN A 16 -13.49 7.74 -16.00
N PHE A 17 -12.82 8.33 -17.00
CA PHE A 17 -12.79 9.77 -17.23
C PHE A 17 -13.98 10.29 -18.05
N LEU A 18 -14.78 9.39 -18.65
CA LEU A 18 -15.89 9.75 -19.54
C LEU A 18 -17.18 10.11 -18.76
N THR A 19 -17.09 10.25 -17.45
CA THR A 19 -18.23 10.69 -16.63
C THR A 19 -18.59 12.15 -16.95
N ARG A 20 -19.90 12.44 -17.02
CA ARG A 20 -20.43 13.81 -17.21
C ARG A 20 -20.23 14.70 -15.97
N ASP A 21 -19.96 14.10 -14.82
CA ASP A 21 -19.72 14.82 -13.56
C ASP A 21 -18.26 14.68 -13.12
N PRO A 22 -17.39 15.69 -13.36
CA PRO A 22 -16.02 15.69 -12.87
C PRO A 22 -15.91 15.63 -11.34
N ALA A 23 -16.93 16.07 -10.60
CA ALA A 23 -16.95 16.01 -9.14
C ALA A 23 -17.10 14.56 -8.65
N ALA A 24 -17.76 13.69 -9.42
CA ALA A 24 -17.85 12.28 -9.11
C ALA A 24 -16.46 11.60 -9.10
N VAL A 25 -15.58 11.96 -10.05
CA VAL A 25 -14.20 11.41 -10.08
C VAL A 25 -13.40 11.81 -8.85
N ARG A 26 -13.61 13.02 -8.34
CA ARG A 26 -12.93 13.51 -7.13
C ARG A 26 -13.32 12.72 -5.87
N LYS A 27 -14.54 12.22 -5.82
CA LYS A 27 -15.08 11.46 -4.69
C LYS A 27 -14.66 9.98 -4.70
N ARG A 28 -14.12 9.47 -5.82
CA ARG A 28 -13.68 8.07 -5.91
C ARG A 28 -12.46 7.85 -5.03
N ALA A 29 -12.49 6.79 -4.23
CA ALA A 29 -11.35 6.40 -3.41
C ALA A 29 -10.15 5.98 -4.28
N GLY A 30 -8.94 6.18 -3.74
CA GLY A 30 -7.70 5.78 -4.38
C GLY A 30 -7.35 4.32 -4.14
N VAL A 31 -6.89 3.64 -5.18
CA VAL A 31 -6.21 2.34 -5.12
C VAL A 31 -4.81 2.53 -5.67
N VAL A 32 -3.79 2.12 -4.92
CA VAL A 32 -2.40 2.28 -5.34
C VAL A 32 -1.78 0.91 -5.54
N LEU A 33 -1.20 0.68 -6.72
CA LEU A 33 -0.55 -0.57 -7.08
C LEU A 33 0.89 -0.27 -7.49
N THR A 34 1.83 -1.01 -6.90
CA THR A 34 3.25 -0.93 -7.25
C THR A 34 3.80 -2.32 -7.57
N ALA A 35 4.90 -2.37 -8.30
CA ALA A 35 5.58 -3.62 -8.62
C ALA A 35 7.07 -3.40 -8.82
N ARG A 36 7.82 -4.50 -8.82
CA ARG A 36 9.22 -4.57 -9.23
C ARG A 36 10.14 -3.67 -8.39
N VAL A 37 9.90 -3.55 -7.10
CA VAL A 37 10.84 -2.92 -6.16
C VAL A 37 12.14 -3.71 -6.06
N HIS A 38 12.06 -5.05 -6.16
CA HIS A 38 13.21 -5.92 -6.36
C HIS A 38 13.38 -6.27 -7.85
N PRO A 39 14.52 -5.93 -8.46
CA PRO A 39 14.71 -6.07 -9.90
C PRO A 39 14.63 -7.51 -10.43
N GLY A 40 15.09 -8.50 -9.64
CA GLY A 40 15.07 -9.91 -10.02
C GLY A 40 13.70 -10.58 -9.99
N GLU A 41 12.70 -9.94 -9.39
CA GLU A 41 11.35 -10.49 -9.25
C GLU A 41 10.49 -10.21 -10.50
N SER A 42 10.89 -10.79 -11.67
CA SER A 42 10.25 -10.54 -12.97
C SER A 42 8.75 -10.88 -13.00
N ASN A 43 8.32 -11.87 -12.22
CA ASN A 43 6.93 -12.24 -12.06
C ASN A 43 6.04 -11.08 -11.54
N ALA A 44 6.57 -10.16 -10.73
CA ALA A 44 5.86 -8.97 -10.31
C ALA A 44 5.44 -8.09 -11.51
N SER A 45 6.29 -7.99 -12.54
CA SER A 45 5.94 -7.26 -13.77
C SER A 45 4.87 -7.98 -14.59
N PHE A 46 4.87 -9.32 -14.64
CA PHE A 46 3.81 -10.06 -15.32
C PHE A 46 2.47 -9.94 -14.60
N MET A 47 2.46 -9.97 -13.27
CA MET A 47 1.24 -9.72 -12.48
C MET A 47 0.71 -8.31 -12.72
N MET A 48 1.59 -7.31 -12.68
CA MET A 48 1.21 -5.91 -12.93
C MET A 48 0.67 -5.73 -14.35
N ARG A 49 1.28 -6.36 -15.35
CA ARG A 49 0.77 -6.35 -16.72
C ARG A 49 -0.65 -6.90 -16.77
N GLY A 50 -0.91 -8.06 -16.19
CA GLY A 50 -2.25 -8.64 -16.14
C GLY A 50 -3.27 -7.74 -15.44
N CYS A 51 -2.87 -7.06 -14.37
CA CYS A 51 -3.72 -6.08 -13.69
C CYS A 51 -4.05 -4.88 -14.58
N ILE A 52 -3.08 -4.32 -15.29
CA ILE A 52 -3.28 -3.19 -16.21
C ILE A 52 -4.18 -3.61 -17.37
N GLU A 53 -3.89 -4.75 -18.01
CA GLU A 53 -4.69 -5.30 -19.10
C GLU A 53 -6.16 -5.50 -18.67
N PHE A 54 -6.38 -6.11 -17.49
CA PHE A 54 -7.70 -6.28 -16.93
C PHE A 54 -8.39 -4.94 -16.64
N LEU A 55 -7.72 -4.04 -15.93
CA LEU A 55 -8.29 -2.74 -15.57
C LEU A 55 -8.63 -1.88 -16.80
N CYS A 56 -7.94 -2.06 -17.92
CA CYS A 56 -8.21 -1.34 -19.18
C CYS A 56 -9.19 -2.09 -20.11
N SER A 57 -9.60 -3.30 -19.76
CA SER A 57 -10.48 -4.12 -20.60
C SER A 57 -11.95 -3.68 -20.58
N GLN A 58 -12.74 -4.34 -21.42
CA GLN A 58 -14.21 -4.18 -21.46
C GLN A 58 -14.93 -5.19 -20.53
N ASP A 59 -14.20 -5.92 -19.66
CA ASP A 59 -14.81 -6.77 -18.66
C ASP A 59 -15.75 -5.93 -17.76
N PRO A 60 -17.01 -6.36 -17.55
CA PRO A 60 -17.96 -5.61 -16.72
C PRO A 60 -17.45 -5.28 -15.32
N ARG A 61 -16.61 -6.16 -14.74
CA ARG A 61 -15.97 -5.94 -13.44
C ARG A 61 -14.93 -4.82 -13.50
N ALA A 62 -14.12 -4.79 -14.57
CA ALA A 62 -13.14 -3.73 -14.78
C ALA A 62 -13.82 -2.37 -15.01
N ILE A 63 -14.90 -2.33 -15.77
CA ILE A 63 -15.72 -1.13 -15.97
C ILE A 63 -16.22 -0.63 -14.62
N LYS A 64 -16.86 -1.51 -13.83
CA LYS A 64 -17.37 -1.17 -12.51
C LYS A 64 -16.26 -0.65 -11.57
N LEU A 65 -15.08 -1.27 -11.58
CA LEU A 65 -13.94 -0.80 -10.79
C LEU A 65 -13.50 0.62 -11.20
N ARG A 66 -13.39 0.89 -12.50
CA ARG A 66 -13.04 2.23 -12.99
C ARG A 66 -14.10 3.28 -12.69
N ASP A 67 -15.36 2.89 -12.55
CA ASP A 67 -16.45 3.81 -12.19
C ASP A 67 -16.41 4.21 -10.70
N HIS A 68 -15.84 3.37 -9.83
CA HIS A 68 -15.84 3.58 -8.39
C HIS A 68 -14.50 4.03 -7.82
N PHE A 69 -13.39 3.74 -8.51
CA PHE A 69 -12.04 3.96 -8.00
C PHE A 69 -11.16 4.75 -8.95
N VAL A 70 -10.14 5.38 -8.40
CA VAL A 70 -8.99 5.92 -9.13
C VAL A 70 -7.78 5.05 -8.80
N PHE A 71 -7.30 4.30 -9.80
CA PHE A 71 -6.09 3.50 -9.67
C PHE A 71 -4.87 4.36 -9.99
N LYS A 72 -3.90 4.36 -9.08
CA LYS A 72 -2.55 4.90 -9.25
C LYS A 72 -1.60 3.71 -9.36
N VAL A 73 -1.02 3.52 -10.52
CA VAL A 73 -0.23 2.33 -10.83
C VAL A 73 1.19 2.72 -11.17
N VAL A 74 2.15 2.19 -10.41
CA VAL A 74 3.59 2.34 -10.69
C VAL A 74 4.14 0.97 -11.09
N PRO A 75 4.30 0.70 -12.40
CA PRO A 75 4.61 -0.64 -12.88
C PRO A 75 5.97 -1.16 -12.46
N MET A 76 6.94 -0.27 -12.22
CA MET A 76 8.31 -0.63 -11.91
C MET A 76 8.97 0.39 -10.98
N LEU A 77 9.15 0.03 -9.71
CA LEU A 77 9.76 0.91 -8.70
C LEU A 77 11.30 0.99 -8.80
N ASN A 78 11.94 0.01 -9.44
CA ASN A 78 13.40 -0.07 -9.51
C ASN A 78 13.88 -0.32 -10.94
N PRO A 79 13.60 0.61 -11.89
CA PRO A 79 14.03 0.45 -13.28
C PRO A 79 15.56 0.43 -13.42
N ASP A 80 16.28 1.21 -12.62
CA ASP A 80 17.74 1.23 -12.63
C ASP A 80 18.34 -0.16 -12.32
N GLY A 81 17.82 -0.79 -11.28
CA GLY A 81 18.27 -2.13 -10.90
C GLY A 81 17.95 -3.17 -11.97
N VAL A 82 16.81 -3.03 -12.66
CA VAL A 82 16.43 -3.91 -13.78
C VAL A 82 17.39 -3.73 -14.95
N ILE A 83 17.67 -2.49 -15.36
CA ILE A 83 18.58 -2.18 -16.48
C ILE A 83 20.00 -2.66 -16.16
N ASN A 84 20.44 -2.47 -14.92
CA ASN A 84 21.77 -2.87 -14.47
C ASN A 84 21.91 -4.39 -14.22
N GLY A 85 20.81 -5.14 -14.24
CA GLY A 85 20.82 -6.60 -13.99
C GLY A 85 20.97 -6.96 -12.50
N ASN A 86 20.66 -6.06 -11.58
CA ASN A 86 20.68 -6.36 -10.16
C ASN A 86 19.57 -7.36 -9.81
N TYR A 87 19.83 -8.25 -8.84
CA TYR A 87 18.80 -9.16 -8.36
C TYR A 87 17.83 -8.49 -7.37
N ARG A 88 18.37 -7.68 -6.43
CA ARG A 88 17.57 -7.11 -5.34
C ARG A 88 17.79 -5.62 -5.11
N SER A 89 19.02 -5.14 -5.20
CA SER A 89 19.38 -3.77 -4.82
C SER A 89 19.09 -2.74 -5.91
N SER A 90 18.95 -1.49 -5.49
CA SER A 90 19.01 -0.31 -6.35
C SER A 90 20.44 -0.01 -6.78
N LEU A 91 20.66 1.04 -7.58
CA LEU A 91 22.00 1.53 -7.92
C LEU A 91 22.79 2.01 -6.70
N ALA A 92 22.12 2.46 -5.66
CA ALA A 92 22.76 2.82 -4.39
C ALA A 92 23.20 1.58 -3.56
N GLY A 93 23.02 0.35 -4.08
CA GLY A 93 23.36 -0.87 -3.37
C GLY A 93 22.39 -1.26 -2.26
N GLU A 94 21.21 -0.62 -2.19
CA GLU A 94 20.26 -0.76 -1.11
C GLU A 94 19.01 -1.54 -1.54
N ASP A 95 18.44 -2.30 -0.58
CA ASP A 95 17.10 -2.85 -0.71
C ASP A 95 16.06 -1.75 -0.52
N LEU A 96 15.43 -1.32 -1.61
CA LEU A 96 14.42 -0.25 -1.58
C LEU A 96 13.23 -0.60 -0.67
N ASN A 97 12.90 -1.89 -0.54
CA ASN A 97 11.80 -2.34 0.32
C ASN A 97 12.14 -2.25 1.84
N ARG A 98 13.30 -1.76 2.19
CA ARG A 98 13.71 -1.44 3.58
C ARG A 98 13.77 0.07 3.83
N ARG A 99 13.37 0.89 2.86
CA ARG A 99 13.53 2.35 2.93
C ARG A 99 12.22 3.14 3.02
N TYR A 100 11.07 2.48 3.06
CA TYR A 100 9.77 3.17 3.14
C TYR A 100 9.57 4.00 4.41
N ALA A 101 10.16 3.63 5.53
CA ALA A 101 10.04 4.40 6.77
C ALA A 101 10.59 5.84 6.62
N SER A 102 11.82 5.96 6.08
CA SER A 102 12.49 7.25 5.89
C SER A 102 13.30 7.27 4.59
N PRO A 103 12.63 7.37 3.42
CA PRO A 103 13.32 7.39 2.14
C PRO A 103 14.02 8.73 1.91
N SER A 104 15.26 8.68 1.43
CA SER A 104 15.98 9.87 0.94
C SER A 104 15.48 10.27 -0.45
N PRO A 105 15.13 11.53 -0.69
CA PRO A 105 14.74 11.99 -2.03
C PRO A 105 15.85 11.87 -3.06
N THR A 106 17.12 11.85 -2.62
CA THR A 106 18.30 11.74 -3.49
C THR A 106 18.76 10.30 -3.70
N LEU A 107 18.73 9.44 -2.68
CA LEU A 107 19.24 8.07 -2.78
C LEU A 107 18.15 7.04 -3.10
N GLN A 108 16.91 7.28 -2.70
CA GLN A 108 15.76 6.41 -2.99
C GLN A 108 14.60 7.21 -3.59
N PRO A 109 14.81 7.93 -4.73
CA PRO A 109 13.82 8.87 -5.28
C PRO A 109 12.48 8.22 -5.59
N THR A 110 12.46 6.97 -6.05
CA THR A 110 11.21 6.27 -6.39
C THR A 110 10.40 5.90 -5.15
N VAL A 111 11.06 5.43 -4.08
CA VAL A 111 10.38 5.14 -2.80
C VAL A 111 9.91 6.43 -2.12
N TYR A 112 10.69 7.50 -2.21
CA TYR A 112 10.27 8.81 -1.74
C TYR A 112 9.03 9.29 -2.50
N ALA A 113 9.03 9.20 -3.82
CA ALA A 113 7.91 9.62 -4.67
C ALA A 113 6.64 8.81 -4.40
N ILE A 114 6.74 7.48 -4.24
CA ILE A 114 5.56 6.66 -3.92
C ILE A 114 5.01 6.98 -2.53
N LYS A 115 5.87 7.26 -1.54
CA LYS A 115 5.43 7.70 -0.21
C LYS A 115 4.65 9.03 -0.28
N GLN A 116 5.13 10.00 -1.06
CA GLN A 116 4.40 11.25 -1.30
C GLN A 116 3.09 11.02 -2.06
N LEU A 117 3.08 10.14 -3.06
CA LEU A 117 1.87 9.78 -3.80
C LEU A 117 0.80 9.19 -2.87
N LEU A 118 1.20 8.26 -1.99
CA LEU A 118 0.30 7.65 -1.00
C LEU A 118 -0.28 8.71 -0.07
N LYS A 119 0.57 9.60 0.47
CA LYS A 119 0.16 10.70 1.35
C LYS A 119 -0.85 11.61 0.65
N THR A 120 -0.49 12.15 -0.51
CA THR A 120 -1.35 13.07 -1.28
C THR A 120 -2.66 12.39 -1.71
N THR A 121 -2.61 11.12 -2.12
CA THR A 121 -3.82 10.38 -2.49
C THR A 121 -4.72 10.18 -1.28
N HIS A 122 -4.14 9.88 -0.12
CA HIS A 122 -4.90 9.72 1.13
C HIS A 122 -5.59 11.03 1.55
N GLU A 123 -4.85 12.14 1.51
CA GLU A 123 -5.37 13.46 1.89
C GLU A 123 -6.47 13.96 0.93
N THR A 124 -6.37 13.65 -0.35
CA THR A 124 -7.28 14.19 -1.37
C THR A 124 -8.53 13.34 -1.61
N ARG A 125 -8.45 12.00 -1.44
CA ARG A 125 -9.56 11.09 -1.76
C ARG A 125 -9.66 9.84 -0.88
N GLY A 126 -8.73 9.65 0.06
CA GLY A 126 -8.57 8.40 0.81
C GLY A 126 -7.93 7.30 -0.03
N VAL A 127 -6.95 6.61 0.53
CA VAL A 127 -6.41 5.37 -0.03
C VAL A 127 -7.20 4.21 0.55
N LEU A 128 -7.94 3.52 -0.32
CA LEU A 128 -8.68 2.32 0.06
C LEU A 128 -7.77 1.09 0.09
N PHE A 129 -6.82 1.01 -0.85
CA PHE A 129 -5.95 -0.15 -1.02
C PHE A 129 -4.57 0.25 -1.55
N TYR A 130 -3.54 -0.31 -0.95
CA TYR A 130 -2.18 -0.31 -1.45
C TYR A 130 -1.68 -1.75 -1.58
N CYS A 131 -1.18 -2.12 -2.74
CA CYS A 131 -0.58 -3.43 -2.98
C CYS A 131 0.75 -3.26 -3.70
N ASP A 132 1.79 -3.87 -3.15
CA ASP A 132 3.11 -3.98 -3.78
C ASP A 132 3.33 -5.42 -4.23
N MET A 133 3.54 -5.60 -5.54
CA MET A 133 3.66 -6.91 -6.15
C MET A 133 5.11 -7.38 -6.14
N HIS A 134 5.32 -8.55 -5.55
CA HIS A 134 6.62 -9.19 -5.35
C HIS A 134 6.70 -10.58 -5.98
N GLY A 135 7.90 -11.14 -6.00
CA GLY A 135 8.14 -12.57 -6.11
C GLY A 135 8.47 -13.19 -4.76
N HIS A 136 8.36 -14.52 -4.68
CA HIS A 136 8.72 -15.25 -3.46
C HIS A 136 9.40 -16.58 -3.79
N SER A 137 10.55 -16.88 -3.11
CA SER A 137 11.38 -18.06 -3.39
C SER A 137 10.88 -19.36 -2.75
N ARG A 138 10.06 -19.30 -1.71
CA ARG A 138 9.64 -20.48 -0.92
C ARG A 138 8.17 -20.84 -1.08
N LYS A 139 7.28 -19.83 -1.12
CA LYS A 139 5.84 -20.06 -1.27
C LYS A 139 5.47 -20.16 -2.74
N LYS A 140 4.69 -21.18 -3.07
CA LYS A 140 4.13 -21.39 -4.41
C LYS A 140 2.78 -20.71 -4.54
N ASN A 141 2.35 -20.50 -5.78
CA ASN A 141 1.09 -19.88 -6.14
C ASN A 141 1.00 -18.39 -5.69
N VAL A 142 -0.20 -17.88 -5.64
CA VAL A 142 -0.50 -16.49 -5.30
C VAL A 142 -0.91 -16.41 -3.83
N PHE A 143 -0.34 -15.47 -3.09
CA PHE A 143 -0.64 -15.24 -1.68
C PHE A 143 -0.39 -13.77 -1.32
N PHE A 144 -0.95 -13.29 -0.19
CA PHE A 144 -0.71 -11.95 0.36
C PHE A 144 0.05 -12.01 1.68
N TYR A 145 0.83 -10.98 1.91
CA TYR A 145 1.12 -10.53 3.25
C TYR A 145 0.32 -9.26 3.51
N GLY A 146 -0.40 -9.23 4.61
CA GLY A 146 -1.18 -8.07 5.03
C GLY A 146 -0.86 -7.71 6.48
N CYS A 147 -1.13 -6.47 6.83
CA CYS A 147 -1.11 -6.06 8.23
C CYS A 147 -2.38 -6.59 8.90
N SER A 148 -2.24 -7.44 9.92
CA SER A 148 -3.36 -7.75 10.82
C SER A 148 -3.76 -6.49 11.58
N GLU A 149 -5.07 -6.34 11.87
CA GLU A 149 -5.46 -5.36 12.87
C GLU A 149 -4.63 -5.59 14.14
N PRO A 150 -4.09 -4.53 14.75
CA PRO A 150 -3.55 -4.67 16.10
C PRO A 150 -4.64 -5.38 16.92
N LYS A 151 -4.31 -6.53 17.53
CA LYS A 151 -5.23 -7.12 18.52
C LYS A 151 -5.62 -5.95 19.42
N MET A 152 -6.88 -5.60 19.45
CA MET A 152 -7.36 -4.55 20.34
C MET A 152 -6.73 -4.85 21.70
N ALA A 153 -5.90 -3.94 22.19
CA ALA A 153 -5.39 -4.04 23.53
C ALA A 153 -6.60 -4.35 24.42
N PRO A 154 -6.50 -5.30 25.35
CA PRO A 154 -7.60 -5.51 26.28
C PRO A 154 -8.03 -4.16 26.79
N PRO A 155 -9.36 -3.89 26.96
CA PRO A 155 -9.83 -2.60 27.44
C PRO A 155 -9.00 -2.23 28.67
N PRO A 156 -8.58 -0.95 28.79
CA PRO A 156 -7.75 -0.54 29.89
C PRO A 156 -8.44 -0.95 31.20
N PRO A 157 -7.66 -1.34 32.23
CA PRO A 157 -8.22 -1.68 33.52
C PRO A 157 -9.25 -0.65 33.94
N ARG A 158 -10.37 -1.08 34.53
CA ARG A 158 -11.47 -0.20 34.92
C ARG A 158 -10.99 1.02 35.71
N GLU A 159 -10.00 0.81 36.57
CA GLU A 159 -9.32 1.85 37.36
C GLU A 159 -8.68 2.94 36.49
N LEU A 160 -8.03 2.55 35.37
CA LEU A 160 -7.42 3.50 34.43
C LEU A 160 -8.49 4.28 33.66
N THR A 161 -9.59 3.63 33.28
CA THR A 161 -10.71 4.28 32.59
C THR A 161 -11.37 5.31 33.50
N GLU A 162 -11.58 4.97 34.78
CA GLU A 162 -12.16 5.87 35.80
C GLU A 162 -11.22 7.04 36.14
N ALA A 163 -9.88 6.78 36.17
CA ALA A 163 -8.88 7.83 36.36
C ALA A 163 -8.81 8.81 35.18
N LEU A 164 -8.91 8.33 33.94
CA LEU A 164 -8.97 9.16 32.75
C LEU A 164 -10.26 9.98 32.68
N GLN A 165 -11.39 9.42 33.10
CA GLN A 165 -12.65 10.12 33.17
C GLN A 165 -12.64 11.26 34.26
N ARG A 166 -12.06 10.99 35.42
CA ARG A 166 -11.87 12.02 36.48
C ARG A 166 -10.91 13.13 36.03
N ALA A 167 -9.82 12.79 35.33
CA ALA A 167 -8.93 13.81 34.78
C ALA A 167 -9.61 14.67 33.71
N ALA A 168 -10.49 14.09 32.89
CA ALA A 168 -11.26 14.80 31.87
C ALA A 168 -12.35 15.74 32.48
N SER A 169 -12.86 15.41 33.68
CA SER A 169 -13.80 16.27 34.42
C SER A 169 -13.09 17.30 35.31
N GLY A 170 -11.76 17.36 35.31
CA GLY A 170 -11.01 18.32 36.14
C GLY A 170 -10.81 17.87 37.60
N GLU A 171 -11.14 16.62 37.91
CA GLU A 171 -11.08 16.06 39.27
C GLU A 171 -9.89 15.10 39.41
N GLY A 172 -8.66 15.57 39.23
CA GLY A 172 -7.43 14.79 39.46
C GLY A 172 -6.36 14.95 38.41
N GLU A 173 -5.12 14.58 38.73
CA GLU A 173 -4.04 14.53 37.75
C GLU A 173 -4.20 13.32 36.80
N PRO A 174 -3.89 13.49 35.50
CA PRO A 174 -3.92 12.38 34.55
C PRO A 174 -2.90 11.30 34.99
N PRO A 175 -3.26 10.02 34.90
CA PRO A 175 -2.31 8.95 35.22
C PRO A 175 -1.07 9.06 34.35
N PRO A 176 0.13 8.74 34.87
CA PRO A 176 1.35 8.74 34.06
C PRO A 176 1.14 7.83 32.87
N LEU A 177 1.45 8.34 31.67
CA LEU A 177 1.45 7.56 30.44
C LEU A 177 2.44 6.41 30.66
N ALA A 178 1.94 5.20 30.88
CA ALA A 178 2.76 4.02 30.80
C ALA A 178 3.45 4.04 29.43
N GLU A 179 4.77 4.01 29.43
CA GLU A 179 5.55 3.90 28.20
C GLU A 179 4.98 2.73 27.41
N ALA A 180 4.40 3.02 26.25
CA ALA A 180 3.89 2.01 25.36
C ALA A 180 5.04 1.05 25.08
N GLY A 181 4.85 -0.21 25.46
CA GLY A 181 5.88 -1.23 25.35
C GLY A 181 6.55 -1.14 23.99
N HIS A 182 7.85 -1.05 24.03
CA HIS A 182 8.73 -0.92 22.87
C HIS A 182 8.47 -2.10 21.92
N CYS A 183 7.66 -1.84 20.88
CA CYS A 183 7.68 -2.68 19.70
C CYS A 183 8.94 -2.25 18.97
N ASP A 184 10.00 -3.06 18.95
CA ASP A 184 11.20 -2.83 18.17
C ASP A 184 10.94 -3.04 16.68
N GLY A 185 10.12 -2.19 16.16
CA GLY A 185 9.88 -1.94 14.77
C GLY A 185 9.40 -0.51 14.67
N THR A 186 10.27 0.38 14.28
CA THR A 186 9.97 1.80 14.01
C THR A 186 8.94 1.92 12.90
N PHE A 187 7.67 1.71 13.26
CA PHE A 187 6.55 2.05 12.39
C PHE A 187 6.25 3.54 12.57
N SER A 188 6.52 4.33 11.54
CA SER A 188 6.07 5.72 11.50
C SER A 188 4.52 5.75 11.49
N ASP A 189 3.91 6.85 11.90
CA ASP A 189 2.44 7.02 11.91
C ASP A 189 1.79 6.78 10.53
N ASP A 190 2.56 6.90 9.44
CA ASP A 190 2.15 6.60 8.07
C ASP A 190 1.75 5.12 7.86
N HIS A 191 2.36 4.19 8.61
CA HIS A 191 2.00 2.75 8.55
C HIS A 191 0.67 2.44 9.25
N LYS A 192 0.27 3.25 10.22
CA LYS A 192 -1.05 3.13 10.88
C LYS A 192 -2.19 3.41 9.92
N VAL A 193 -1.97 4.26 8.92
CA VAL A 193 -2.94 4.54 7.85
C VAL A 193 -3.12 3.31 6.97
N LEU A 194 -2.04 2.67 6.55
CA LEU A 194 -2.07 1.44 5.74
C LEU A 194 -2.71 0.28 6.51
N ALA A 195 -2.37 0.11 7.79
CA ALA A 195 -2.94 -0.93 8.64
C ALA A 195 -4.45 -0.77 8.87
N ARG A 196 -4.98 0.46 8.82
CA ARG A 196 -6.43 0.73 8.96
C ARG A 196 -7.22 0.52 7.66
N VAL A 197 -6.55 0.59 6.53
CA VAL A 197 -7.18 0.52 5.21
C VAL A 197 -7.34 -0.93 4.74
N LEU A 198 -6.35 -1.78 4.98
CA LEU A 198 -6.33 -3.17 4.50
C LEU A 198 -7.50 -4.05 5.01
N PRO A 199 -7.91 -4.03 6.29
CA PRO A 199 -9.03 -4.87 6.77
C PRO A 199 -10.39 -4.47 6.18
N ARG A 200 -10.62 -3.17 5.94
CA ARG A 200 -11.87 -2.70 5.32
C ARG A 200 -12.03 -3.15 3.88
N ILE A 201 -10.93 -3.46 3.19
CA ILE A 201 -10.93 -3.91 1.80
C ILE A 201 -11.32 -5.36 1.69
N ALA A 202 -10.75 -6.22 2.52
CA ALA A 202 -11.13 -7.63 2.55
C ALA A 202 -12.64 -7.78 2.76
N ASN A 203 -13.23 -6.99 3.67
CA ASN A 203 -14.67 -7.00 3.94
C ASN A 203 -15.50 -6.39 2.80
N ASN A 204 -15.01 -5.34 2.13
CA ASN A 204 -15.74 -4.73 1.02
C ASN A 204 -15.61 -5.54 -0.28
N LEU A 205 -14.48 -6.21 -0.52
CA LEU A 205 -14.32 -7.13 -1.66
C LEU A 205 -15.15 -8.40 -1.47
N ASN A 206 -15.26 -8.92 -0.26
CA ASN A 206 -16.14 -10.05 0.06
C ASN A 206 -17.64 -9.74 -0.17
N GLY A 207 -18.05 -8.47 0.00
CA GLY A 207 -19.39 -8.00 -0.36
C GLY A 207 -19.60 -7.72 -1.86
N MET A 208 -18.54 -7.69 -2.66
CA MET A 208 -18.58 -7.43 -4.11
C MET A 208 -18.42 -8.68 -4.98
N CYS A 209 -17.95 -9.78 -4.41
CA CYS A 209 -17.80 -11.09 -5.06
C CYS A 209 -18.66 -12.09 -4.30
N ASP A 210 -19.74 -12.55 -4.91
CA ASP A 210 -20.56 -13.64 -4.37
C ASP A 210 -19.68 -14.89 -4.09
N GLY A 211 -19.18 -15.02 -2.85
CA GLY A 211 -18.67 -16.26 -2.29
C GLY A 211 -17.36 -16.84 -2.85
N GLY A 212 -16.56 -16.08 -3.61
CA GLY A 212 -15.25 -16.54 -4.08
C GLY A 212 -14.11 -16.26 -3.09
N PRO A 213 -13.08 -17.12 -3.02
CA PRO A 213 -11.96 -16.94 -2.11
C PRO A 213 -11.16 -15.67 -2.44
N VAL A 214 -10.75 -14.95 -1.41
CA VAL A 214 -9.83 -13.80 -1.50
C VAL A 214 -8.47 -14.31 -1.97
N TYR A 215 -7.96 -13.79 -3.08
CA TYR A 215 -6.69 -14.22 -3.68
C TYR A 215 -5.53 -13.35 -3.24
N ASP A 216 -4.54 -13.98 -2.73
CA ASP A 216 -3.27 -13.46 -2.23
C ASP A 216 -2.22 -13.27 -3.36
N CYS A 217 -1.58 -12.09 -3.50
CA CYS A 217 -0.74 -11.73 -4.65
C CYS A 217 0.78 -11.82 -4.42
N ALA A 218 1.35 -13.00 -4.31
CA ALA A 218 2.75 -13.23 -4.61
C ALA A 218 2.91 -14.54 -5.40
N SER A 219 3.50 -14.49 -6.57
CA SER A 219 3.78 -15.70 -7.33
C SER A 219 5.16 -16.28 -6.96
N SER A 220 5.28 -17.58 -6.84
CA SER A 220 6.57 -18.25 -6.78
C SER A 220 7.21 -18.25 -8.18
N SER A 221 8.52 -17.96 -8.27
CA SER A 221 9.30 -18.41 -9.43
C SER A 221 9.23 -19.93 -9.47
N ALA A 222 8.74 -20.49 -10.56
CA ALA A 222 9.01 -21.88 -10.89
C ALA A 222 10.51 -22.01 -11.20
N ASP A 223 11.12 -23.09 -10.73
CA ASP A 223 12.46 -23.55 -11.14
C ASP A 223 12.55 -23.72 -12.65
#